data_f62c4976111164b2ebee52df6a6e3ee9
#
_entry.id   f62c4976111164b2ebee52df6a6e3ee9
#
_cell.length_a   1.000
_cell.length_b   1.000
_cell.length_c   1.000
_cell.angle_alpha   90.00
_cell.angle_beta   90.00
_cell.angle_gamma   90.00
#
_symmetry.space_group_name_H-M   'P 1'
#
loop_
_entity.id
_entity.type
_entity.pdbx_description
1 polymer ?
#
loop_
_entity_poly.entity_id
_entity_poly.type
_entity_poly.pdbx_seq_one_letter_code
_entity_poly.pdbx_strand_id
1 'polypeptide(L)'
;MDTLLKLVKQCLSIVETATLKDEEIKMWIQAGIADLTRQGIVASETTEDSLVQSAIVMFVKANFGNVDIKEKELAQRAYSLLCANLGLSEDYKVVEDDA
;
A
#
# COMPACT_ATOMS: atom_id res chain seq x y z
N MET A 1 -0.95 -8.28 -8.55
CA MET A 1 -2.20 -7.89 -7.84
C MET A 1 -2.65 -8.94 -6.83
N ASP A 2 -2.61 -10.22 -7.16
CA ASP A 2 -3.11 -11.27 -6.25
C ASP A 2 -2.36 -11.32 -4.93
N THR A 3 -1.05 -11.15 -4.94
CA THR A 3 -0.25 -11.13 -3.71
C THR A 3 -0.63 -9.96 -2.83
N LEU A 4 -0.78 -8.77 -3.39
CA LEU A 4 -1.17 -7.58 -2.63
C LEU A 4 -2.58 -7.72 -2.06
N LEU A 5 -3.51 -8.22 -2.86
CA LEU A 5 -4.88 -8.47 -2.40
C LEU A 5 -4.89 -9.40 -1.20
N LYS A 6 -4.13 -10.48 -1.26
CA LYS A 6 -4.02 -11.46 -0.17
C LYS A 6 -3.44 -10.82 1.09
N LEU A 7 -2.36 -10.05 0.95
CA LEU A 7 -1.73 -9.38 2.07
C LEU A 7 -2.68 -8.38 2.74
N VAL A 8 -3.41 -7.60 1.94
CA VAL A 8 -4.38 -6.64 2.46
C VAL A 8 -5.49 -7.37 3.21
N LYS A 9 -6.03 -8.44 2.63
CA LYS A 9 -7.10 -9.21 3.28
C LYS A 9 -6.63 -9.79 4.61
N GLN A 10 -5.41 -10.30 4.67
CA GLN A 10 -4.83 -10.77 5.92
C GLN A 10 -4.73 -9.65 6.96
N CYS A 11 -4.25 -8.48 6.55
CA CYS A 11 -4.12 -7.34 7.45
C CYS A 11 -5.48 -6.86 7.97
N LEU A 12 -6.51 -6.91 7.14
CA LEU A 12 -7.86 -6.47 7.51
C LEU A 12 -8.68 -7.56 8.17
N SER A 13 -8.09 -8.74 8.41
CA SER A 13 -8.77 -9.90 8.98
C SER A 13 -9.96 -10.37 8.13
N ILE A 14 -9.83 -10.24 6.82
CA ILE A 14 -10.83 -10.71 5.87
C ILE A 14 -10.42 -12.11 5.39
N VAL A 15 -11.35 -13.07 5.45
CA VAL A 15 -11.10 -14.43 4.98
C VAL A 15 -10.83 -14.40 3.47
N GLU A 16 -9.83 -15.16 3.03
CA GLU A 16 -9.39 -15.16 1.63
C GLU A 16 -10.53 -15.48 0.65
N THR A 17 -11.43 -16.36 1.05
CA THR A 17 -12.57 -16.77 0.22
C THR A 17 -13.72 -15.76 0.19
N ALA A 18 -13.71 -14.75 1.07
CA ALA A 18 -14.70 -13.69 1.06
C ALA A 18 -14.33 -12.66 -0.02
N THR A 19 -15.13 -12.57 -1.08
CA THR A 19 -14.76 -11.78 -2.26
C THR A 19 -15.60 -10.51 -2.46
N LEU A 20 -16.54 -10.24 -1.55
CA LEU A 20 -17.46 -9.09 -1.68
C LEU A 20 -16.75 -7.75 -1.77
N LYS A 21 -15.62 -7.60 -1.08
CA LYS A 21 -14.89 -6.35 -1.01
C LYS A 21 -13.65 -6.33 -1.90
N ASP A 22 -13.41 -7.38 -2.69
CA ASP A 22 -12.18 -7.48 -3.48
C ASP A 22 -12.00 -6.31 -4.43
N GLU A 23 -13.05 -5.89 -5.12
CA GLU A 23 -12.95 -4.77 -6.08
C GLU A 23 -12.65 -3.46 -5.37
N GLU A 24 -13.25 -3.22 -4.22
CA GLU A 24 -12.96 -2.03 -3.42
C GLU A 24 -11.51 -2.04 -2.94
N ILE A 25 -11.05 -3.19 -2.45
CA ILE A 25 -9.66 -3.34 -1.98
C ILE A 25 -8.69 -3.11 -3.14
N LYS A 26 -8.96 -3.67 -4.31
CA LYS A 26 -8.12 -3.47 -5.50
C LYS A 26 -8.04 -1.99 -5.88
N MET A 27 -9.15 -1.28 -5.78
CA MET A 27 -9.19 0.16 -6.05
C MET A 27 -8.24 0.90 -5.10
N TRP A 28 -8.28 0.58 -3.81
CA TRP A 28 -7.39 1.21 -2.83
C TRP A 28 -5.94 0.82 -3.03
N ILE A 29 -5.67 -0.42 -3.44
CA ILE A 29 -4.31 -0.86 -3.79
C ILE A 29 -3.78 -0.01 -4.94
N GLN A 30 -4.57 0.17 -6.00
CA GLN A 30 -4.18 1.00 -7.14
C GLN A 30 -3.92 2.44 -6.72
N ALA A 31 -4.78 2.99 -5.85
CA ALA A 31 -4.60 4.35 -5.34
C ALA A 31 -3.32 4.47 -4.52
N GLY A 32 -2.99 3.45 -3.72
CA GLY A 32 -1.75 3.42 -2.96
C GLY A 32 -0.51 3.38 -3.84
N ILE A 33 -0.55 2.56 -4.89
CA ILE A 33 0.53 2.49 -5.87
C ILE A 33 0.72 3.85 -6.54
N ALA A 34 -0.38 4.49 -6.92
CA ALA A 34 -0.33 5.81 -7.55
C ALA A 34 0.27 6.86 -6.60
N ASP A 35 -0.10 6.81 -5.32
CA ASP A 35 0.43 7.76 -4.33
C ASP A 35 1.93 7.58 -4.13
N LEU A 36 2.40 6.33 -4.01
CA LEU A 36 3.83 6.04 -3.89
C LEU A 36 4.59 6.50 -5.14
N THR A 37 4.05 6.21 -6.31
CA THR A 37 4.66 6.60 -7.58
C THR A 37 4.76 8.12 -7.69
N ARG A 38 3.72 8.82 -7.27
CA ARG A 38 3.72 10.29 -7.25
C ARG A 38 4.82 10.84 -6.35
N GLN A 39 5.15 10.13 -5.29
CA GLN A 39 6.23 10.51 -4.37
C GLN A 39 7.62 10.10 -4.88
N GLY A 40 7.70 9.49 -6.06
CA GLY A 40 8.96 9.04 -6.65
C GLY A 40 9.43 7.69 -6.14
N ILE A 41 8.56 6.90 -5.51
CA ILE A 41 8.88 5.57 -5.00
C ILE A 41 8.45 4.52 -6.02
N VAL A 42 9.33 3.58 -6.32
CA VAL A 42 9.04 2.50 -7.27
C VAL A 42 8.02 1.54 -6.66
N ALA A 43 6.84 1.46 -7.26
CA ALA A 43 5.76 0.59 -6.80
C ALA A 43 4.92 0.14 -7.99
N SER A 44 4.43 -1.09 -7.94
CA SER A 44 3.55 -1.65 -8.96
C SER A 44 2.73 -2.78 -8.36
N GLU A 45 1.79 -3.30 -9.15
CA GLU A 45 0.97 -4.45 -8.73
C GLU A 45 1.79 -5.71 -8.48
N THR A 46 2.98 -5.79 -9.06
CA THR A 46 3.87 -6.95 -8.95
C THR A 46 5.05 -6.72 -8.02
N THR A 47 5.03 -5.61 -7.27
CA THR A 47 6.08 -5.30 -6.30
C THR A 47 6.31 -6.47 -5.34
N GLU A 48 7.56 -6.88 -5.19
CA GLU A 48 7.96 -7.95 -4.27
C GLU A 48 8.65 -7.43 -3.01
N ASP A 49 9.09 -6.18 -3.02
CA ASP A 49 9.77 -5.60 -1.87
C ASP A 49 8.82 -5.47 -0.67
N SER A 50 9.25 -6.01 0.47
CA SER A 50 8.43 -6.07 1.67
C SER A 50 8.04 -4.69 2.22
N LEU A 51 8.94 -3.72 2.14
CA LEU A 51 8.66 -2.38 2.66
C LEU A 51 7.63 -1.66 1.77
N VAL A 52 7.75 -1.80 0.46
CA VAL A 52 6.80 -1.22 -0.48
C VAL A 52 5.43 -1.91 -0.32
N GLN A 53 5.42 -3.23 -0.19
CA GLN A 53 4.18 -3.97 0.08
C GLN A 53 3.52 -3.49 1.37
N SER A 54 4.31 -3.31 2.42
CA SER A 54 3.80 -2.81 3.71
C SER A 54 3.20 -1.42 3.58
N ALA A 55 3.83 -0.55 2.80
CA ALA A 55 3.31 0.80 2.56
C ALA A 55 1.95 0.74 1.85
N ILE A 56 1.83 -0.11 0.83
CA ILE A 56 0.56 -0.28 0.11
C ILE A 56 -0.53 -0.80 1.06
N VAL A 57 -0.21 -1.81 1.87
CA VAL A 57 -1.16 -2.39 2.81
C VAL A 57 -1.61 -1.34 3.83
N MET A 58 -0.70 -0.54 4.36
CA MET A 58 -1.05 0.53 5.31
C MET A 58 -1.90 1.61 4.66
N PHE A 59 -1.62 1.96 3.40
CA PHE A 59 -2.45 2.90 2.66
C PHE A 59 -3.90 2.40 2.56
N VAL A 60 -4.08 1.13 2.20
CA VAL A 60 -5.41 0.54 2.09
C VAL A 60 -6.10 0.56 3.46
N LYS A 61 -5.41 0.12 4.51
CA LYS A 61 -5.98 0.09 5.86
C LYS A 61 -6.39 1.49 6.33
N ALA A 62 -5.62 2.50 6.00
CA ALA A 62 -5.91 3.88 6.38
C ALA A 62 -7.18 4.42 5.69
N ASN A 63 -7.60 3.84 4.59
CA ASN A 63 -8.69 4.35 3.77
C ASN A 63 -9.90 3.43 3.66
N PHE A 64 -9.75 2.15 4.00
CA PHE A 64 -10.83 1.17 3.85
C PHE A 64 -11.96 1.47 4.82
N GLY A 65 -13.21 1.53 4.28
CA GLY A 65 -14.37 1.99 5.05
C GLY A 65 -14.71 1.18 6.30
N ASN A 66 -14.38 -0.11 6.32
CA ASN A 66 -14.74 -1.00 7.43
C ASN A 66 -13.71 -1.02 8.56
N VAL A 67 -12.64 -0.27 8.45
CA VAL A 67 -11.58 -0.23 9.46
C VAL A 67 -11.96 0.78 10.55
N ASP A 68 -11.72 0.42 11.81
CA ASP A 68 -11.94 1.30 12.95
C ASP A 68 -11.09 2.58 12.82
N ILE A 69 -11.65 3.71 13.31
CA ILE A 69 -11.01 5.02 13.12
C ILE A 69 -9.63 5.11 13.77
N LYS A 70 -9.46 4.49 14.94
CA LYS A 70 -8.15 4.47 15.60
C LYS A 70 -7.12 3.69 14.80
N GLU A 71 -7.55 2.55 14.23
CA GLU A 71 -6.67 1.75 13.39
C GLU A 71 -6.34 2.48 12.09
N LYS A 72 -7.30 3.24 11.53
CA LYS A 72 -7.03 4.08 10.37
C LYS A 72 -5.96 5.12 10.66
N GLU A 73 -6.04 5.77 11.82
CA GLU A 73 -5.05 6.76 12.22
C GLU A 73 -3.66 6.15 12.40
N LEU A 74 -3.57 4.98 13.03
CA LEU A 74 -2.31 4.28 13.19
C LEU A 74 -1.75 3.84 11.83
N ALA A 75 -2.61 3.35 10.94
CA ALA A 75 -2.20 2.96 9.61
C ALA A 75 -1.69 4.16 8.80
N GLN A 76 -2.35 5.32 8.94
CA GLN A 76 -1.92 6.55 8.27
C GLN A 76 -0.53 6.98 8.75
N ARG A 77 -0.28 6.90 10.06
CA ARG A 77 1.04 7.21 10.61
C ARG A 77 2.10 6.24 10.11
N ALA A 78 1.78 4.95 10.10
CA ALA A 78 2.68 3.92 9.61
C ALA A 78 3.00 4.15 8.12
N TYR A 79 1.99 4.48 7.33
CA TYR A 79 2.18 4.80 5.91
C TYR A 79 3.12 5.98 5.73
N SER A 80 2.89 7.05 6.48
CA SER A 80 3.73 8.25 6.39
C SER A 80 5.18 7.98 6.75
N LEU A 81 5.42 7.16 7.80
CA LEU A 81 6.76 6.78 8.21
C LEU A 81 7.44 5.92 7.15
N LEU A 82 6.71 4.96 6.58
CA LEU A 82 7.25 4.11 5.52
C LEU A 82 7.61 4.94 4.29
N CYS A 83 6.75 5.88 3.90
CA CYS A 83 7.03 6.76 2.78
C CYS A 83 8.27 7.62 3.02
N ALA A 84 8.42 8.16 4.23
CA ALA A 84 9.60 8.95 4.58
C ALA A 84 10.87 8.11 4.47
N ASN A 85 10.85 6.88 5.00
CA ASN A 85 12.01 5.99 4.93
C ASN A 85 12.33 5.58 3.50
N LEU A 86 11.31 5.23 2.72
CA LEU A 86 11.50 4.85 1.32
C LEU A 86 12.01 6.02 0.49
N GLY A 87 11.53 7.23 0.77
CA GLY A 87 11.96 8.44 0.08
C GLY A 87 13.41 8.80 0.34
N LEU A 88 13.98 8.37 1.48
CA LEU A 88 15.37 8.60 1.81
C LEU A 88 16.32 7.56 1.20
N SER A 89 15.79 6.44 0.73
CA SER A 89 16.59 5.35 0.16
C SER A 89 16.65 5.48 -1.36
N GLU A 90 17.86 5.48 -1.91
CA GLU A 90 18.08 5.50 -3.36
C GLU A 90 17.53 4.24 -4.03
N ASP A 91 17.47 3.14 -3.30
CA ASP A 91 17.03 1.85 -3.85
C ASP A 91 15.56 1.84 -4.27
N TYR A 92 14.75 2.74 -3.70
CA TYR A 92 13.31 2.76 -3.92
C TYR A 92 12.85 3.90 -4.81
N LYS A 93 13.73 4.81 -5.18
CA LYS A 93 13.35 5.94 -5.99
C LYS A 93 13.27 5.58 -7.46
N VAL A 94 12.32 6.19 -8.13
CA VAL A 94 12.27 6.13 -9.60
C VAL A 94 13.49 6.87 -10.12
N VAL A 95 14.27 6.19 -10.95
CA VAL A 95 15.41 6.83 -11.61
C VAL A 95 14.85 7.72 -12.71
N GLU A 96 15.00 9.03 -12.52
CA GLU A 96 14.68 9.97 -13.59
C GLU A 96 15.82 10.00 -14.57
N ASP A 97 15.47 9.78 -15.81
CA ASP A 97 16.44 9.81 -16.89
C ASP A 97 16.58 11.24 -17.40
N ASP A 98 17.29 12.03 -16.64
CA ASP A 98 17.51 13.42 -16.99
C ASP A 98 18.86 13.62 -17.64
N ALA A 99 19.19 12.68 -18.40
CA ALA A 99 20.46 12.68 -19.12
C ALA A 99 20.72 14.01 -19.81
#